data_5bc2c33be282c48205778f891b925dbf
#
_entry.id   5bc2c33be282c48205778f891b925dbf
#
_cell.length_a   1.000
_cell.length_b   1.000
_cell.length_c   1.000
_cell.angle_alpha   90.00
_cell.angle_beta   90.00
_cell.angle_gamma   90.00
#
_symmetry.space_group_name_H-M   'P 1'
#
loop_
_entity.id
_entity.type
_entity.pdbx_description
1 polymer ?
#
loop_
_entity_poly.entity_id
_entity_poly.type
_entity_poly.pdbx_seq_one_letter_code
_entity_poly.pdbx_strand_id
1 'polypeptide(L)'
;MTLDKIAQGSAGPVSFAALGGDPALATAVQQRLTEAGLLEPPADGQFGPISHWALGEFMAKIGTPAKAQLDKESARALLAPSVKALFPLTLPPTLAGRLAAAVLAKGWWFSRHPGCVNIVYVEGMNPDGSANEDKPNIFNDLRTVLQVDAAGVVQLLGSWQGTTEPGSYYTTQKVLDKHGAARIAFGQYKAWEVGMHPRNGPNPHEALVQVASITVHRDLNQDFERTGDKTFTGLFGINQHWGFDLPENNIGQASAGCLVGRTKVGHKEFMKLVRQDVRYIARPGFRFTTVVLPVADVPDIPA
;
A
#
# COMPACT_ATOMS: atom_id res chain seq x y z
N MET A 1 10.83 18.59 24.27
CA MET A 1 10.13 19.83 23.81
C MET A 1 8.72 19.45 23.38
N THR A 2 7.72 20.40 23.35
CA THR A 2 6.35 20.06 22.87
C THR A 2 5.95 20.91 21.68
N LEU A 3 5.09 20.36 20.81
CA LEU A 3 4.57 21.06 19.62
C LEU A 3 3.81 22.35 20.03
N ASP A 4 3.08 22.34 21.16
CA ASP A 4 2.36 23.49 21.69
C ASP A 4 3.29 24.65 22.08
N LYS A 5 4.45 24.37 22.72
CA LYS A 5 5.42 25.40 23.08
C LYS A 5 6.00 26.10 21.85
N ILE A 6 6.23 25.35 20.76
CA ILE A 6 6.68 25.92 19.49
C ILE A 6 5.57 26.79 18.90
N ALA A 7 4.32 26.28 18.86
CA ALA A 7 3.15 26.99 18.34
C ALA A 7 2.84 28.29 19.10
N GLN A 8 3.08 28.32 20.40
CA GLN A 8 2.92 29.51 21.24
C GLN A 8 4.09 30.52 21.10
N GLY A 9 5.24 30.03 20.62
CA GLY A 9 6.47 30.82 20.52
C GLY A 9 7.26 30.91 21.84
N SER A 10 6.94 30.08 22.80
CA SER A 10 7.68 29.92 24.06
C SER A 10 8.89 28.98 23.91
N ALA A 11 8.99 28.29 22.76
CA ALA A 11 10.16 27.59 22.29
C ALA A 11 10.51 28.08 20.87
N GLY A 12 11.81 28.09 20.54
CA GLY A 12 12.30 28.47 19.22
C GLY A 12 12.01 27.41 18.15
N PRO A 13 12.33 27.72 16.86
CA PRO A 13 12.22 26.75 15.76
C PRO A 13 13.11 25.55 15.99
N VAL A 14 12.68 24.39 15.49
CA VAL A 14 13.37 23.10 15.62
C VAL A 14 13.73 22.59 14.23
N SER A 15 15.02 22.35 13.97
CA SER A 15 15.45 21.78 12.70
C SER A 15 14.93 20.35 12.53
N PHE A 16 14.75 19.89 11.28
CA PHE A 16 14.32 18.51 11.01
C PHE A 16 15.30 17.48 11.60
N ALA A 17 16.60 17.78 11.59
CA ALA A 17 17.60 16.93 12.24
C ALA A 17 17.39 16.87 13.76
N ALA A 18 17.05 17.98 14.41
CA ALA A 18 16.78 18.02 15.84
C ALA A 18 15.44 17.31 16.23
N LEU A 19 14.47 17.26 15.32
CA LEU A 19 13.24 16.43 15.51
C LEU A 19 13.59 14.95 15.66
N GLY A 20 14.60 14.46 14.93
CA GLY A 20 15.09 13.08 15.06
C GLY A 20 15.70 12.76 16.43
N GLY A 21 16.14 13.78 17.17
CA GLY A 21 16.68 13.64 18.55
C GLY A 21 15.63 13.74 19.66
N ASP A 22 14.37 14.06 19.35
CA ASP A 22 13.27 14.17 20.32
C ASP A 22 12.10 13.27 19.89
N PRO A 23 12.09 11.97 20.26
CA PRO A 23 11.04 11.02 19.85
C PRO A 23 9.62 11.45 20.21
N ALA A 24 9.44 12.13 21.35
CA ALA A 24 8.12 12.58 21.79
C ALA A 24 7.58 13.69 20.88
N LEU A 25 8.43 14.68 20.53
CA LEU A 25 8.05 15.72 19.58
C LEU A 25 7.88 15.16 18.18
N ALA A 26 8.75 14.24 17.74
CA ALA A 26 8.64 13.54 16.47
C ALA A 26 7.29 12.79 16.35
N THR A 27 6.92 12.03 17.37
CA THR A 27 5.62 11.34 17.43
C THR A 27 4.45 12.32 17.32
N ALA A 28 4.49 13.43 18.04
CA ALA A 28 3.43 14.44 17.98
C ALA A 28 3.29 15.04 16.57
N VAL A 29 4.42 15.36 15.91
CA VAL A 29 4.41 15.86 14.52
C VAL A 29 3.90 14.79 13.56
N GLN A 30 4.38 13.55 13.66
CA GLN A 30 3.94 12.43 12.82
C GLN A 30 2.44 12.16 12.95
N GLN A 31 1.87 12.21 14.17
CA GLN A 31 0.43 12.06 14.39
C GLN A 31 -0.38 13.11 13.61
N ARG A 32 0.06 14.38 13.67
CA ARG A 32 -0.62 15.46 12.93
C ARG A 32 -0.49 15.30 11.41
N LEU A 33 0.68 14.85 10.91
CA LEU A 33 0.89 14.54 9.50
C LEU A 33 0.04 13.34 9.04
N THR A 34 -0.20 12.36 9.92
CA THR A 34 -1.12 11.26 9.68
C THR A 34 -2.57 11.75 9.57
N GLU A 35 -3.00 12.65 10.46
CA GLU A 35 -4.33 13.26 10.37
C GLU A 35 -4.50 14.09 9.10
N ALA A 36 -3.43 14.73 8.62
CA ALA A 36 -3.41 15.43 7.34
C ALA A 36 -3.51 14.48 6.11
N GLY A 37 -3.30 13.18 6.29
CA GLY A 37 -3.30 12.21 5.19
C GLY A 37 -1.96 12.06 4.46
N LEU A 38 -0.86 12.57 5.04
CA LEU A 38 0.48 12.56 4.45
C LEU A 38 1.35 11.40 4.92
N LEU A 39 1.22 11.00 6.18
CA LEU A 39 2.09 10.00 6.80
C LEU A 39 1.26 8.81 7.27
N GLU A 40 1.65 7.62 6.85
CA GLU A 40 1.01 6.37 7.22
C GLU A 40 1.26 6.02 8.69
N PRO A 41 0.21 5.63 9.46
CA PRO A 41 0.37 5.22 10.85
C PRO A 41 1.14 3.87 10.97
N PRO A 42 1.67 3.54 12.17
CA PRO A 42 1.68 4.37 13.38
C PRO A 42 2.78 5.43 13.37
N ALA A 43 2.59 6.50 14.16
CA ALA A 43 3.67 7.43 14.48
C ALA A 43 4.67 6.70 15.40
N ASP A 44 5.91 6.56 14.95
CA ASP A 44 6.94 5.73 15.59
C ASP A 44 8.01 6.55 16.35
N GLY A 45 7.93 7.87 16.28
CA GLY A 45 8.92 8.78 16.87
C GLY A 45 10.28 8.81 16.16
N GLN A 46 10.43 8.08 15.05
CA GLN A 46 11.64 8.07 14.23
C GLN A 46 11.48 9.07 13.07
N PHE A 47 12.00 10.28 13.25
CA PHE A 47 11.88 11.35 12.26
C PHE A 47 12.89 11.18 11.13
N GLY A 48 12.64 10.20 10.24
CA GLY A 48 13.48 9.86 9.10
C GLY A 48 13.06 10.56 7.79
N PRO A 49 13.66 10.17 6.64
CA PRO A 49 13.45 10.82 5.34
C PRO A 49 11.98 10.95 4.93
N ILE A 50 11.12 9.96 5.23
CA ILE A 50 9.69 10.03 4.91
C ILE A 50 8.95 11.04 5.79
N SER A 51 9.31 11.16 7.08
CA SER A 51 8.75 12.20 7.95
C SER A 51 9.22 13.60 7.52
N HIS A 52 10.49 13.73 7.08
CA HIS A 52 11.02 14.97 6.49
C HIS A 52 10.22 15.37 5.24
N TRP A 53 10.03 14.43 4.32
CA TRP A 53 9.23 14.64 3.12
C TRP A 53 7.80 15.08 3.49
N ALA A 54 7.11 14.33 4.36
CA ALA A 54 5.74 14.63 4.75
C ALA A 54 5.58 16.01 5.40
N LEU A 55 6.52 16.41 6.28
CA LEU A 55 6.52 17.75 6.87
C LEU A 55 6.81 18.83 5.84
N GLY A 56 7.70 18.57 4.87
CA GLY A 56 7.99 19.47 3.75
C GLY A 56 6.75 19.71 2.88
N GLU A 57 6.03 18.65 2.49
CA GLU A 57 4.78 18.73 1.73
C GLU A 57 3.67 19.47 2.49
N PHE A 58 3.56 19.21 3.80
CA PHE A 58 2.66 19.96 4.67
C PHE A 58 2.98 21.46 4.64
N MET A 59 4.25 21.83 4.83
CA MET A 59 4.70 23.23 4.85
C MET A 59 4.48 23.90 3.49
N ALA A 60 4.77 23.21 2.40
CA ALA A 60 4.46 23.72 1.05
C ALA A 60 2.96 23.98 0.86
N LYS A 61 2.11 23.08 1.35
CA LYS A 61 0.65 23.20 1.24
C LYS A 61 0.08 24.39 2.03
N ILE A 62 0.67 24.75 3.16
CA ILE A 62 0.25 25.92 3.96
C ILE A 62 0.94 27.24 3.51
N GLY A 63 1.74 27.20 2.43
CA GLY A 63 2.42 28.39 1.89
C GLY A 63 3.62 28.87 2.69
N THR A 64 4.11 28.07 3.63
CA THR A 64 5.39 28.36 4.31
C THR A 64 6.56 27.84 3.45
N PRO A 65 7.58 28.64 3.14
CA PRO A 65 8.72 28.19 2.37
C PRO A 65 9.42 27.05 3.10
N ALA A 66 9.91 26.06 2.36
CA ALA A 66 10.62 24.89 2.88
C ALA A 66 11.90 25.28 3.61
N LYS A 67 11.74 25.77 4.83
CA LYS A 67 12.83 25.87 5.80
C LYS A 67 12.94 24.48 6.41
N ALA A 68 14.10 23.87 6.40
CA ALA A 68 14.31 22.55 7.03
C ALA A 68 14.16 22.62 8.58
N GLN A 69 13.11 23.31 9.04
CA GLN A 69 12.80 23.54 10.46
C GLN A 69 11.30 23.69 10.68
N LEU A 70 10.82 23.16 11.78
CA LEU A 70 9.47 23.37 12.31
C LEU A 70 9.46 24.70 13.10
N ASP A 71 8.81 25.71 12.57
CA ASP A 71 8.65 27.02 13.20
C ASP A 71 7.27 27.19 13.83
N LYS A 72 7.05 28.36 14.45
CA LYS A 72 5.81 28.71 15.15
C LYS A 72 4.57 28.64 14.24
N GLU A 73 4.69 29.09 13.01
CA GLU A 73 3.58 29.11 12.05
C GLU A 73 3.20 27.69 11.63
N SER A 74 4.18 26.89 11.23
CA SER A 74 3.99 25.49 10.87
C SER A 74 3.45 24.66 12.04
N ALA A 75 3.93 24.89 13.26
CA ALA A 75 3.44 24.20 14.44
C ALA A 75 1.97 24.56 14.76
N ARG A 76 1.58 25.83 14.60
CA ARG A 76 0.18 26.25 14.74
C ARG A 76 -0.72 25.60 13.71
N ALA A 77 -0.29 25.58 12.47
CA ALA A 77 -1.05 24.94 11.39
C ALA A 77 -1.20 23.44 11.60
N LEU A 78 -0.17 22.74 12.07
CA LEU A 78 -0.25 21.31 12.45
C LEU A 78 -1.28 21.06 13.57
N LEU A 79 -1.36 21.95 14.57
CA LEU A 79 -2.29 21.81 15.69
C LEU A 79 -3.72 22.21 15.33
N ALA A 80 -3.91 22.96 14.24
CA ALA A 80 -5.24 23.44 13.84
C ALA A 80 -6.18 22.26 13.50
N PRO A 81 -7.48 22.33 13.86
CA PRO A 81 -8.47 21.33 13.46
C PRO A 81 -8.59 21.16 11.93
N SER A 82 -8.31 22.21 11.16
CA SER A 82 -8.32 22.24 9.71
C SER A 82 -7.26 21.35 9.07
N VAL A 83 -6.27 20.84 9.82
CA VAL A 83 -5.23 19.94 9.30
C VAL A 83 -5.83 18.72 8.58
N LYS A 84 -6.96 18.20 9.08
CA LYS A 84 -7.67 17.03 8.49
C LYS A 84 -8.27 17.31 7.12
N ALA A 85 -8.54 18.58 6.79
CA ALA A 85 -9.11 19.01 5.51
C ALA A 85 -8.04 19.51 4.53
N LEU A 86 -6.78 19.53 4.91
CA LEU A 86 -5.70 20.11 4.11
C LEU A 86 -5.47 19.33 2.80
N PHE A 87 -5.62 18.01 2.87
CA PHE A 87 -5.61 17.09 1.72
C PHE A 87 -7.00 16.45 1.62
N PRO A 88 -7.93 17.06 0.86
CA PRO A 88 -9.29 16.55 0.72
C PRO A 88 -9.28 15.20 0.02
N LEU A 89 -10.34 14.42 0.23
CA LEU A 89 -10.56 13.15 -0.43
C LEU A 89 -11.99 13.09 -0.95
N THR A 90 -12.13 13.04 -2.27
CA THR A 90 -13.39 12.86 -2.98
C THR A 90 -13.42 11.50 -3.65
N LEU A 91 -14.47 10.74 -3.39
CA LEU A 91 -14.69 9.42 -3.96
C LEU A 91 -15.65 9.55 -5.14
N PRO A 92 -15.17 9.48 -6.41
CA PRO A 92 -16.06 9.55 -7.57
C PRO A 92 -16.90 8.27 -7.70
N PRO A 93 -18.05 8.30 -8.42
CA PRO A 93 -18.87 7.10 -8.69
C PRO A 93 -18.23 6.23 -9.79
N THR A 94 -16.99 5.79 -9.55
CA THR A 94 -16.16 4.98 -10.45
C THR A 94 -15.53 3.83 -9.70
N LEU A 95 -14.90 2.88 -10.39
CA LEU A 95 -14.14 1.81 -9.76
C LEU A 95 -13.11 2.35 -8.76
N ALA A 96 -12.42 3.44 -9.10
CA ALA A 96 -11.45 4.07 -8.18
C ALA A 96 -12.08 4.51 -6.85
N GLY A 97 -13.22 5.17 -6.90
CA GLY A 97 -13.95 5.60 -5.69
C GLY A 97 -14.52 4.43 -4.89
N ARG A 98 -15.03 3.38 -5.57
CA ARG A 98 -15.50 2.15 -4.92
C ARG A 98 -14.38 1.46 -4.13
N LEU A 99 -13.21 1.29 -4.75
CA LEU A 99 -12.04 0.68 -4.12
C LEU A 99 -11.54 1.51 -2.93
N ALA A 100 -11.43 2.82 -3.07
CA ALA A 100 -11.05 3.70 -1.97
C ALA A 100 -12.08 3.65 -0.83
N ALA A 101 -13.38 3.62 -1.15
CA ALA A 101 -14.45 3.46 -0.17
C ALA A 101 -14.32 2.15 0.62
N ALA A 102 -14.03 1.03 -0.06
CA ALA A 102 -13.79 -0.27 0.58
C ALA A 102 -12.62 -0.22 1.58
N VAL A 103 -11.49 0.37 1.18
CA VAL A 103 -10.32 0.54 2.06
C VAL A 103 -10.68 1.38 3.29
N LEU A 104 -11.37 2.50 3.11
CA LEU A 104 -11.75 3.41 4.20
C LEU A 104 -12.79 2.79 5.13
N ALA A 105 -13.74 1.99 4.61
CA ALA A 105 -14.75 1.30 5.40
C ALA A 105 -14.15 0.29 6.39
N LYS A 106 -12.97 -0.27 6.05
CA LYS A 106 -12.20 -1.13 6.97
C LYS A 106 -11.39 -0.33 8.00
N GLY A 107 -11.42 1.00 7.96
CA GLY A 107 -10.57 1.86 8.80
C GLY A 107 -9.09 1.82 8.40
N TRP A 108 -8.78 1.37 7.20
CA TRP A 108 -7.42 1.25 6.71
C TRP A 108 -6.90 2.56 6.12
N TRP A 109 -5.58 2.68 6.10
CA TRP A 109 -4.90 3.85 5.57
C TRP A 109 -5.08 3.96 4.05
N PHE A 110 -5.36 5.19 3.60
CA PHE A 110 -5.37 5.57 2.20
C PHE A 110 -4.60 6.89 2.04
N SER A 111 -3.52 6.88 1.28
CA SER A 111 -2.70 8.08 1.07
C SER A 111 -3.47 9.11 0.24
N ARG A 112 -3.52 10.35 0.73
CA ARG A 112 -4.26 11.45 0.09
C ARG A 112 -3.38 12.41 -0.69
N HIS A 113 -2.06 12.24 -0.66
CA HIS A 113 -1.14 13.12 -1.35
C HIS A 113 -1.10 12.81 -2.85
N PRO A 114 -1.23 13.84 -3.75
CA PRO A 114 -1.00 13.69 -5.18
C PRO A 114 0.44 13.26 -5.45
N GLY A 115 0.65 12.13 -6.03
CA GLY A 115 1.99 11.56 -6.22
C GLY A 115 2.30 10.35 -5.33
N CYS A 116 1.42 10.03 -4.35
CA CYS A 116 1.51 8.79 -3.59
C CYS A 116 0.57 7.73 -4.17
N VAL A 117 1.07 6.53 -4.42
CA VAL A 117 0.25 5.42 -4.91
C VAL A 117 -0.39 4.64 -3.76
N ASN A 118 -1.60 4.13 -4.01
CA ASN A 118 -2.30 3.16 -3.18
C ASN A 118 -2.46 1.88 -4.01
N ILE A 119 -1.91 0.77 -3.55
CA ILE A 119 -1.93 -0.52 -4.24
C ILE A 119 -3.04 -1.37 -3.65
N VAL A 120 -3.98 -1.81 -4.48
CA VAL A 120 -5.12 -2.62 -4.06
C VAL A 120 -5.26 -3.84 -4.96
N TYR A 121 -5.35 -5.01 -4.35
CA TYR A 121 -5.78 -6.26 -4.98
C TYR A 121 -7.17 -6.60 -4.50
N VAL A 122 -8.02 -7.04 -5.43
CA VAL A 122 -9.37 -7.52 -5.10
C VAL A 122 -9.56 -8.91 -5.68
N GLU A 123 -9.75 -9.86 -4.79
CA GLU A 123 -10.02 -11.23 -5.13
C GLU A 123 -11.43 -11.39 -5.68
N GLY A 124 -11.58 -12.14 -6.78
CA GLY A 124 -12.86 -12.36 -7.45
C GLY A 124 -13.39 -11.14 -8.23
N MET A 125 -12.53 -10.20 -8.65
CA MET A 125 -12.93 -9.02 -9.43
C MET A 125 -12.13 -8.89 -10.73
N ASN A 126 -12.81 -8.65 -11.83
CA ASN A 126 -12.22 -8.38 -13.14
C ASN A 126 -11.61 -6.96 -13.23
N PRO A 127 -10.70 -6.70 -14.19
CA PRO A 127 -10.10 -5.37 -14.38
C PRO A 127 -11.07 -4.22 -14.67
N ASP A 128 -12.28 -4.53 -15.15
CA ASP A 128 -13.35 -3.56 -15.37
C ASP A 128 -14.18 -3.25 -14.12
N GLY A 129 -13.91 -3.95 -13.01
CA GLY A 129 -14.61 -3.80 -11.74
C GLY A 129 -15.86 -4.66 -11.58
N SER A 130 -16.14 -5.57 -12.51
CA SER A 130 -17.19 -6.57 -12.37
C SER A 130 -16.74 -7.73 -11.48
N ALA A 131 -17.66 -8.30 -10.70
CA ALA A 131 -17.41 -9.53 -9.95
C ALA A 131 -17.34 -10.74 -10.88
N ASN A 132 -16.59 -11.76 -10.46
CA ASN A 132 -16.52 -13.06 -11.13
C ASN A 132 -16.72 -14.20 -10.12
N GLU A 133 -16.59 -15.46 -10.58
CA GLU A 133 -16.85 -16.64 -9.75
C GLU A 133 -15.68 -17.03 -8.81
N ASP A 134 -14.60 -16.30 -8.82
CA ASP A 134 -13.39 -16.54 -7.99
C ASP A 134 -12.90 -18.00 -8.06
N LYS A 135 -12.84 -18.56 -9.27
CA LYS A 135 -12.41 -19.95 -9.46
C LYS A 135 -10.93 -20.14 -9.19
N PRO A 136 -10.53 -21.20 -8.48
CA PRO A 136 -9.12 -21.50 -8.19
C PRO A 136 -8.26 -21.65 -9.44
N ASN A 137 -6.97 -21.31 -9.31
CA ASN A 137 -5.96 -21.45 -10.36
C ASN A 137 -6.22 -20.64 -11.65
N ILE A 138 -7.01 -19.57 -11.55
CA ILE A 138 -7.32 -18.63 -12.63
C ILE A 138 -6.82 -17.23 -12.27
N PHE A 139 -6.29 -16.48 -13.25
CA PHE A 139 -5.97 -15.06 -13.06
C PHE A 139 -7.25 -14.23 -13.12
N ASN A 140 -8.07 -14.32 -12.10
CA ASN A 140 -9.39 -13.70 -11.99
C ASN A 140 -9.48 -12.64 -10.89
N ASP A 141 -8.34 -12.21 -10.37
CA ASP A 141 -8.25 -11.13 -9.40
C ASP A 141 -7.86 -9.83 -10.07
N LEU A 142 -8.32 -8.75 -9.47
CA LEU A 142 -7.96 -7.40 -9.86
C LEU A 142 -6.69 -6.96 -9.13
N ARG A 143 -5.73 -6.43 -9.89
CA ARG A 143 -4.59 -5.67 -9.39
C ARG A 143 -4.70 -4.22 -9.83
N THR A 144 -4.64 -3.25 -8.90
CA THR A 144 -4.77 -1.84 -9.23
C THR A 144 -3.73 -0.95 -8.57
N VAL A 145 -3.55 0.22 -9.17
CA VAL A 145 -2.86 1.37 -8.57
C VAL A 145 -3.81 2.57 -8.61
N LEU A 146 -4.08 3.12 -7.44
CA LEU A 146 -4.90 4.32 -7.25
C LEU A 146 -4.01 5.48 -6.78
N GLN A 147 -4.43 6.70 -7.09
CA GLN A 147 -3.80 7.93 -6.62
C GLN A 147 -4.87 9.00 -6.40
N VAL A 148 -4.63 9.93 -5.49
CA VAL A 148 -5.45 11.14 -5.35
C VAL A 148 -4.83 12.23 -6.23
N ASP A 149 -5.63 12.94 -7.01
CA ASP A 149 -5.14 14.05 -7.82
C ASP A 149 -5.00 15.36 -7.02
N ALA A 150 -4.54 16.42 -7.66
CA ALA A 150 -4.36 17.73 -7.01
C ALA A 150 -5.68 18.37 -6.51
N ALA A 151 -6.82 17.96 -7.05
CA ALA A 151 -8.15 18.39 -6.61
C ALA A 151 -8.70 17.52 -5.46
N GLY A 152 -8.00 16.48 -5.07
CA GLY A 152 -8.42 15.55 -4.02
C GLY A 152 -9.32 14.43 -4.52
N VAL A 153 -9.43 14.20 -5.83
CA VAL A 153 -10.27 13.16 -6.42
C VAL A 153 -9.47 11.89 -6.63
N VAL A 154 -10.02 10.74 -6.21
CA VAL A 154 -9.37 9.43 -6.41
C VAL A 154 -9.42 9.04 -7.88
N GLN A 155 -8.25 8.69 -8.43
CA GLN A 155 -8.03 8.27 -9.81
C GLN A 155 -7.53 6.83 -9.88
N LEU A 156 -7.97 6.09 -10.91
CA LEU A 156 -7.42 4.78 -11.27
C LEU A 156 -6.27 4.99 -12.26
N LEU A 157 -5.05 4.73 -11.84
CA LEU A 157 -3.87 4.87 -12.70
C LEU A 157 -3.61 3.63 -13.55
N GLY A 158 -4.02 2.46 -13.06
CA GLY A 158 -3.89 1.20 -13.78
C GLY A 158 -4.69 0.07 -13.16
N SER A 159 -5.11 -0.86 -14.01
CA SER A 159 -5.95 -2.00 -13.68
C SER A 159 -5.53 -3.20 -14.53
N TRP A 160 -5.20 -4.33 -13.91
CA TRP A 160 -4.67 -5.52 -14.59
C TRP A 160 -5.25 -6.79 -13.95
N GLN A 161 -5.35 -7.85 -14.76
CA GLN A 161 -5.57 -9.19 -14.24
C GLN A 161 -4.42 -9.66 -13.37
N GLY A 162 -4.73 -10.29 -12.25
CA GLY A 162 -3.78 -10.85 -11.33
C GLY A 162 -4.30 -12.07 -10.59
N THR A 163 -3.55 -12.48 -9.59
CA THR A 163 -3.97 -13.47 -8.61
C THR A 163 -3.42 -13.13 -7.23
N THR A 164 -4.21 -13.42 -6.20
CA THR A 164 -3.87 -13.32 -4.78
C THR A 164 -3.61 -14.68 -4.15
N GLU A 165 -3.68 -15.74 -4.96
CA GLU A 165 -3.64 -17.13 -4.51
C GLU A 165 -2.49 -17.93 -5.16
N PRO A 166 -2.14 -19.10 -4.57
CA PRO A 166 -1.22 -20.04 -5.20
C PRO A 166 -1.88 -20.74 -6.38
N GLY A 167 -1.07 -21.06 -7.41
CA GLY A 167 -1.52 -21.94 -8.49
C GLY A 167 -1.60 -23.41 -8.04
N SER A 168 -2.39 -24.19 -8.78
CA SER A 168 -2.64 -25.62 -8.49
C SER A 168 -1.36 -26.45 -8.32
N TYR A 169 -0.30 -26.12 -9.07
CA TYR A 169 0.97 -26.83 -8.96
C TYR A 169 1.55 -26.78 -7.53
N TYR A 170 1.54 -25.61 -6.88
CA TYR A 170 2.08 -25.46 -5.53
C TYR A 170 1.05 -25.80 -4.44
N THR A 171 -0.21 -25.89 -4.78
CA THR A 171 -1.25 -26.34 -3.84
C THR A 171 -1.31 -27.85 -3.75
N THR A 172 -1.22 -28.58 -4.89
CA THR A 172 -1.51 -30.03 -4.92
C THR A 172 -0.32 -30.91 -5.33
N GLN A 173 0.64 -30.40 -6.13
CA GLN A 173 1.71 -31.25 -6.70
C GLN A 173 3.07 -31.03 -6.01
N LYS A 174 3.42 -29.79 -5.70
CA LYS A 174 4.71 -29.41 -5.08
C LYS A 174 4.48 -28.41 -3.93
N VAL A 175 3.86 -28.86 -2.88
CA VAL A 175 3.65 -28.05 -1.67
C VAL A 175 5.00 -27.71 -1.04
N LEU A 176 5.29 -26.41 -0.86
CA LEU A 176 6.59 -25.93 -0.38
C LEU A 176 6.72 -25.93 1.15
N ASP A 177 5.61 -25.98 1.86
CA ASP A 177 5.56 -25.94 3.32
C ASP A 177 4.67 -27.07 3.86
N LYS A 178 5.10 -27.70 4.93
CA LYS A 178 4.37 -28.81 5.57
C LYS A 178 2.96 -28.44 6.07
N HIS A 179 2.66 -27.15 6.19
CA HIS A 179 1.35 -26.65 6.62
C HIS A 179 0.42 -26.31 5.44
N GLY A 180 0.84 -26.57 4.19
CA GLY A 180 0.08 -26.28 2.99
C GLY A 180 0.53 -25.04 2.22
N ALA A 181 -0.11 -24.80 1.09
CA ALA A 181 0.15 -23.63 0.25
C ALA A 181 -0.20 -22.33 0.97
N ALA A 182 0.54 -21.25 0.68
CA ALA A 182 0.28 -19.95 1.29
C ALA A 182 -0.73 -19.17 0.46
N ARG A 183 -1.80 -18.68 1.07
CA ARG A 183 -2.74 -17.71 0.50
C ARG A 183 -2.80 -16.49 1.40
N ILE A 184 -2.49 -15.30 0.90
CA ILE A 184 -2.45 -14.08 1.70
C ILE A 184 -3.82 -13.82 2.33
N ALA A 185 -3.85 -13.46 3.62
CA ALA A 185 -5.08 -13.09 4.29
C ALA A 185 -5.54 -11.68 3.81
N PHE A 186 -6.84 -11.44 3.78
CA PHE A 186 -7.37 -10.11 3.54
C PHE A 186 -6.87 -9.15 4.60
N GLY A 187 -6.39 -7.98 4.16
CA GLY A 187 -5.77 -7.05 5.08
C GLY A 187 -5.03 -5.92 4.37
N GLN A 188 -4.45 -5.05 5.17
CA GLN A 188 -3.55 -4.00 4.73
C GLN A 188 -2.16 -4.26 5.31
N TYR A 189 -1.16 -4.34 4.47
CA TYR A 189 0.21 -4.71 4.86
C TYR A 189 1.23 -3.73 4.31
N LYS A 190 2.03 -3.13 5.16
CA LYS A 190 3.21 -2.31 4.80
C LYS A 190 4.44 -3.22 4.72
N ALA A 191 4.56 -3.97 3.63
CA ALA A 191 5.46 -5.12 3.64
C ALA A 191 6.37 -5.26 2.42
N TRP A 192 6.33 -4.38 1.42
CA TRP A 192 7.09 -4.58 0.18
C TRP A 192 8.00 -3.40 -0.17
N GLU A 193 9.19 -3.73 -0.67
CA GLU A 193 10.13 -2.76 -1.25
C GLU A 193 10.43 -3.12 -2.71
N VAL A 194 10.84 -2.13 -3.52
CA VAL A 194 11.30 -2.40 -4.88
C VAL A 194 12.57 -3.24 -4.83
N GLY A 195 12.59 -4.34 -5.56
CA GLY A 195 13.71 -5.26 -5.61
C GLY A 195 13.65 -6.19 -6.82
N MET A 196 14.41 -7.28 -6.81
CA MET A 196 14.48 -8.25 -7.89
C MET A 196 13.82 -9.57 -7.50
N HIS A 197 13.01 -10.14 -8.40
CA HIS A 197 12.38 -11.44 -8.23
C HIS A 197 12.58 -12.31 -9.49
N PRO A 198 12.95 -13.58 -9.36
CA PRO A 198 13.63 -14.15 -8.20
C PRO A 198 15.02 -13.53 -8.02
N ARG A 199 15.50 -13.37 -6.80
CA ARG A 199 16.77 -12.68 -6.52
C ARG A 199 17.96 -13.36 -7.18
N ASN A 200 17.99 -14.70 -7.15
CA ASN A 200 19.09 -15.54 -7.62
C ASN A 200 18.59 -16.66 -8.56
N GLY A 201 17.45 -16.51 -9.21
CA GLY A 201 16.85 -17.49 -10.09
C GLY A 201 16.90 -17.10 -11.57
N PRO A 202 16.35 -17.91 -12.46
CA PRO A 202 16.22 -17.59 -13.87
C PRO A 202 15.22 -16.45 -14.09
N ASN A 203 15.48 -15.63 -15.14
CA ASN A 203 14.62 -14.49 -15.53
C ASN A 203 14.36 -13.46 -14.42
N PRO A 204 15.41 -12.91 -13.76
CA PRO A 204 15.25 -11.91 -12.75
C PRO A 204 14.60 -10.66 -13.33
N HIS A 205 13.65 -10.08 -12.61
CA HIS A 205 12.96 -8.87 -13.00
C HIS A 205 12.61 -8.02 -11.78
N GLU A 206 12.40 -6.75 -12.03
CA GLU A 206 11.98 -5.82 -10.99
C GLU A 206 10.59 -6.20 -10.46
N ALA A 207 10.43 -6.15 -9.14
CA ALA A 207 9.23 -6.56 -8.43
C ALA A 207 9.11 -5.79 -7.11
N LEU A 208 7.97 -5.88 -6.47
CA LEU A 208 7.84 -5.55 -5.06
C LEU A 208 8.13 -6.83 -4.25
N VAL A 209 9.26 -6.82 -3.52
CA VAL A 209 9.71 -7.97 -2.72
C VAL A 209 9.29 -7.80 -1.26
N GLN A 210 8.82 -8.89 -0.64
CA GLN A 210 8.39 -8.88 0.74
C GLN A 210 9.59 -8.68 1.68
N VAL A 211 9.50 -7.67 2.56
CA VAL A 211 10.55 -7.33 3.55
C VAL A 211 10.01 -7.19 4.98
N ALA A 212 8.68 -7.31 5.16
CA ALA A 212 8.07 -7.30 6.48
C ALA A 212 6.96 -8.35 6.57
N SER A 213 6.48 -8.60 7.80
CA SER A 213 5.48 -9.62 8.08
C SER A 213 4.15 -9.32 7.40
N ILE A 214 3.56 -10.38 6.85
CA ILE A 214 2.18 -10.47 6.40
C ILE A 214 1.53 -11.67 7.05
N THR A 215 0.20 -11.78 6.98
CA THR A 215 -0.54 -12.96 7.42
C THR A 215 -0.97 -13.79 6.22
N VAL A 216 -0.82 -15.11 6.31
CA VAL A 216 -1.26 -16.05 5.28
C VAL A 216 -2.12 -17.15 5.91
N HIS A 217 -3.07 -17.65 5.17
CA HIS A 217 -3.72 -18.93 5.40
C HIS A 217 -2.85 -20.04 4.81
N ARG A 218 -2.87 -21.21 5.41
CA ARG A 218 -2.13 -22.41 4.95
C ARG A 218 -3.11 -23.50 4.57
N ASP A 219 -3.32 -23.64 3.26
CA ASP A 219 -4.19 -24.65 2.66
C ASP A 219 -3.56 -26.04 2.76
N LEU A 220 -3.76 -26.69 3.90
CA LEU A 220 -3.25 -28.05 4.18
C LEU A 220 -4.14 -29.12 3.55
N ASN A 221 -5.44 -28.92 3.49
CA ASN A 221 -6.42 -29.85 2.93
C ASN A 221 -6.54 -29.76 1.41
N GLN A 222 -5.90 -28.75 0.78
CA GLN A 222 -5.83 -28.55 -0.66
C GLN A 222 -7.21 -28.29 -1.30
N ASP A 223 -8.10 -27.62 -0.57
CA ASP A 223 -9.45 -27.28 -1.06
C ASP A 223 -9.53 -25.93 -1.76
N PHE A 224 -8.44 -25.15 -1.76
CA PHE A 224 -8.32 -23.81 -2.33
C PHE A 224 -9.18 -22.76 -1.62
N GLU A 225 -9.70 -23.08 -0.44
CA GLU A 225 -10.48 -22.16 0.37
C GLU A 225 -9.63 -21.57 1.52
N ARG A 226 -10.06 -20.45 2.08
CA ARG A 226 -9.46 -19.90 3.33
C ARG A 226 -10.17 -20.40 4.58
N THR A 227 -11.41 -20.87 4.41
CA THR A 227 -12.28 -21.27 5.54
C THR A 227 -11.74 -22.50 6.23
N GLY A 228 -11.45 -22.38 7.52
CA GLY A 228 -10.89 -23.46 8.32
C GLY A 228 -9.36 -23.54 8.31
N ASP A 229 -8.70 -22.84 7.44
CA ASP A 229 -7.24 -22.80 7.34
C ASP A 229 -6.59 -22.12 8.53
N LYS A 230 -5.46 -22.70 8.96
CA LYS A 230 -4.62 -22.10 9.99
C LYS A 230 -3.85 -20.90 9.43
N THR A 231 -3.86 -19.80 10.17
CA THR A 231 -3.12 -18.59 9.81
C THR A 231 -1.74 -18.55 10.45
N PHE A 232 -0.79 -17.95 9.71
CA PHE A 232 0.57 -17.69 10.16
C PHE A 232 0.97 -16.26 9.78
N THR A 233 1.76 -15.61 10.62
CA THR A 233 2.27 -14.25 10.37
C THR A 233 3.80 -14.27 10.33
N GLY A 234 4.38 -13.70 9.28
CA GLY A 234 5.84 -13.69 9.10
C GLY A 234 6.29 -13.31 7.69
N LEU A 235 7.54 -13.67 7.39
CA LEU A 235 8.16 -13.52 6.08
C LEU A 235 8.03 -14.84 5.31
N PHE A 236 7.28 -14.83 4.23
CA PHE A 236 7.00 -16.03 3.43
C PHE A 236 7.54 -15.93 2.00
N GLY A 237 8.15 -14.79 1.63
CA GLY A 237 8.62 -14.55 0.27
C GLY A 237 7.48 -14.27 -0.71
N ILE A 238 6.33 -13.82 -0.23
CA ILE A 238 5.21 -13.43 -1.07
C ILE A 238 5.51 -12.08 -1.71
N ASN A 239 5.93 -12.13 -2.98
CA ASN A 239 6.33 -10.97 -3.78
C ASN A 239 5.21 -10.56 -4.73
N GLN A 240 5.30 -9.35 -5.29
CA GLN A 240 4.40 -8.87 -6.34
C GLN A 240 5.19 -8.82 -7.65
N HIS A 241 4.95 -9.79 -8.54
CA HIS A 241 5.73 -9.98 -9.77
C HIS A 241 4.84 -10.30 -10.98
N TRP A 242 5.42 -10.61 -12.15
CA TRP A 242 4.66 -11.01 -13.34
C TRP A 242 4.35 -12.51 -13.41
N GLY A 243 3.28 -12.87 -14.12
CA GLY A 243 2.82 -14.24 -14.34
C GLY A 243 3.32 -14.90 -15.63
N PHE A 244 4.42 -14.39 -16.21
CA PHE A 244 5.09 -14.95 -17.38
C PHE A 244 4.25 -15.02 -18.66
N ASP A 245 3.18 -14.21 -18.77
CA ASP A 245 2.21 -14.21 -19.88
C ASP A 245 1.45 -15.54 -20.01
N LEU A 246 1.26 -16.26 -18.90
CA LEU A 246 0.50 -17.52 -18.89
C LEU A 246 -0.97 -17.28 -19.29
N PRO A 247 -1.64 -18.34 -19.81
CA PRO A 247 -3.07 -18.29 -20.06
C PRO A 247 -3.86 -17.86 -18.83
N GLU A 248 -4.96 -17.17 -19.02
CA GLU A 248 -5.82 -16.68 -17.92
C GLU A 248 -6.28 -17.81 -17.00
N ASN A 249 -6.63 -18.95 -17.57
CA ASN A 249 -7.18 -20.11 -16.88
C ASN A 249 -6.11 -21.03 -16.25
N ASN A 250 -4.89 -20.58 -16.06
CA ASN A 250 -3.83 -21.41 -15.48
C ASN A 250 -2.73 -20.59 -14.79
N ILE A 251 -2.84 -20.37 -13.48
CA ILE A 251 -1.77 -19.82 -12.65
C ILE A 251 -0.58 -20.79 -12.60
N GLY A 252 -0.85 -22.09 -12.43
CA GLY A 252 0.15 -23.17 -12.46
C GLY A 252 1.33 -22.91 -11.54
N GLN A 253 2.51 -22.70 -12.16
CA GLN A 253 3.78 -22.46 -11.46
C GLN A 253 4.11 -20.96 -11.28
N ALA A 254 3.25 -20.05 -11.71
CA ALA A 254 3.53 -18.61 -11.58
C ALA A 254 3.43 -18.13 -10.14
N SER A 255 2.61 -18.75 -9.30
CA SER A 255 2.44 -18.35 -7.90
C SER A 255 2.50 -19.55 -6.95
N ALA A 256 3.35 -19.43 -5.94
CA ALA A 256 3.32 -20.31 -4.76
C ALA A 256 2.67 -19.59 -3.55
N GLY A 257 1.87 -18.56 -3.84
CA GLY A 257 1.23 -17.64 -2.90
C GLY A 257 1.57 -16.17 -3.16
N CYS A 258 2.43 -15.87 -4.15
CA CYS A 258 2.76 -14.51 -4.54
C CYS A 258 1.56 -13.76 -5.14
N LEU A 259 1.55 -12.44 -5.02
CA LEU A 259 0.61 -11.54 -5.68
C LEU A 259 1.09 -11.31 -7.12
N VAL A 260 0.47 -11.96 -8.10
CA VAL A 260 1.02 -12.03 -9.45
C VAL A 260 0.14 -11.29 -10.45
N GLY A 261 0.71 -10.32 -11.16
CA GLY A 261 0.07 -9.71 -12.33
C GLY A 261 0.28 -10.61 -13.56
N ARG A 262 -0.77 -11.02 -14.27
CA ARG A 262 -0.72 -12.05 -15.32
C ARG A 262 0.33 -11.79 -16.40
N THR A 263 0.43 -10.55 -16.89
CA THR A 263 1.27 -10.22 -18.04
C THR A 263 2.54 -9.47 -17.65
N LYS A 264 3.61 -9.69 -18.41
CA LYS A 264 4.89 -8.94 -18.28
C LYS A 264 4.69 -7.45 -18.60
N VAL A 265 3.88 -7.12 -19.60
CA VAL A 265 3.61 -5.74 -20.00
C VAL A 265 2.89 -5.02 -18.85
N GLY A 266 1.78 -5.56 -18.37
CA GLY A 266 1.03 -4.96 -17.25
C GLY A 266 1.86 -4.84 -15.96
N HIS A 267 2.77 -5.80 -15.71
CA HIS A 267 3.68 -5.70 -14.57
C HIS A 267 4.72 -4.56 -14.74
N LYS A 268 5.27 -4.37 -15.93
CA LYS A 268 6.19 -3.25 -16.20
C LYS A 268 5.48 -1.89 -16.04
N GLU A 269 4.23 -1.78 -16.48
CA GLU A 269 3.39 -0.60 -16.27
C GLU A 269 3.15 -0.35 -14.77
N PHE A 270 2.79 -1.38 -14.03
CA PHE A 270 2.63 -1.32 -12.58
C PHE A 270 3.91 -0.84 -11.88
N MET A 271 5.08 -1.44 -12.18
CA MET A 271 6.34 -1.04 -11.56
C MET A 271 6.74 0.39 -11.94
N LYS A 272 6.41 0.84 -13.17
CA LYS A 272 6.60 2.23 -13.57
C LYS A 272 5.81 3.20 -12.68
N LEU A 273 4.55 2.91 -12.39
CA LEU A 273 3.71 3.73 -11.49
C LEU A 273 4.24 3.70 -10.04
N VAL A 274 4.60 2.52 -9.54
CA VAL A 274 5.19 2.35 -8.19
C VAL A 274 6.45 3.22 -8.04
N ARG A 275 7.33 3.25 -9.04
CA ARG A 275 8.56 4.05 -9.00
C ARG A 275 8.35 5.55 -9.11
N GLN A 276 7.18 5.99 -9.55
CA GLN A 276 6.80 7.41 -9.59
C GLN A 276 6.28 7.92 -8.23
N ASP A 277 6.07 7.03 -7.25
CA ASP A 277 5.68 7.43 -5.90
C ASP A 277 6.72 8.38 -5.29
N VAL A 278 6.28 9.55 -4.88
CA VAL A 278 7.18 10.58 -4.34
C VAL A 278 7.90 10.14 -3.06
N ARG A 279 7.32 9.22 -2.30
CA ARG A 279 7.94 8.63 -1.09
C ARG A 279 9.10 7.70 -1.47
N TYR A 280 8.93 6.94 -2.57
CA TYR A 280 10.00 6.10 -3.11
C TYR A 280 11.12 6.96 -3.71
N ILE A 281 10.77 8.06 -4.40
CA ILE A 281 11.76 9.02 -4.93
C ILE A 281 12.55 9.66 -3.78
N ALA A 282 11.87 10.04 -2.70
CA ALA A 282 12.51 10.62 -1.50
C ALA A 282 13.40 9.60 -0.76
N ARG A 283 13.07 8.32 -0.83
CA ARG A 283 13.80 7.22 -0.19
C ARG A 283 13.71 5.94 -1.03
N PRO A 284 14.69 5.61 -1.86
CA PRO A 284 14.81 4.27 -2.44
C PRO A 284 14.90 3.24 -1.29
N GLY A 285 14.02 2.29 -1.22
CA GLY A 285 13.81 1.43 -0.03
C GLY A 285 12.62 1.88 0.81
N PHE A 286 11.75 2.73 0.23
CA PHE A 286 10.42 2.98 0.78
C PHE A 286 9.62 1.69 0.78
N ARG A 287 8.99 1.40 1.93
CA ARG A 287 8.15 0.22 2.09
C ARG A 287 6.72 0.55 1.70
N PHE A 288 6.27 -0.06 0.62
CA PHE A 288 4.92 0.10 0.10
C PHE A 288 3.90 -0.70 0.90
N THR A 289 2.74 -0.09 1.06
CA THR A 289 1.54 -0.72 1.60
C THR A 289 0.69 -1.25 0.47
N THR A 290 0.21 -2.48 0.63
CA THR A 290 -0.74 -3.12 -0.27
C THR A 290 -1.96 -3.58 0.51
N VAL A 291 -3.12 -3.35 -0.05
CA VAL A 291 -4.41 -3.85 0.44
C VAL A 291 -4.80 -5.09 -0.36
N VAL A 292 -5.33 -6.10 0.31
CA VAL A 292 -5.97 -7.27 -0.31
C VAL A 292 -7.37 -7.40 0.25
N LEU A 293 -8.36 -7.40 -0.62
CA LEU A 293 -9.81 -7.41 -0.31
C LEU A 293 -10.53 -8.52 -1.08
N PRO A 294 -11.61 -9.10 -0.55
CA PRO A 294 -12.57 -9.84 -1.38
C PRO A 294 -13.47 -8.86 -2.14
N VAL A 295 -13.99 -9.28 -3.28
CA VAL A 295 -14.95 -8.48 -4.08
C VAL A 295 -16.20 -8.10 -3.27
N ALA A 296 -16.62 -8.93 -2.33
CA ALA A 296 -17.78 -8.70 -1.47
C ALA A 296 -17.63 -7.46 -0.56
N ASP A 297 -16.42 -7.00 -0.30
CA ASP A 297 -16.15 -5.79 0.50
C ASP A 297 -16.16 -4.49 -0.35
N VAL A 298 -16.23 -4.61 -1.69
CA VAL A 298 -16.24 -3.45 -2.59
C VAL A 298 -17.68 -2.99 -2.82
N PRO A 299 -18.09 -1.82 -2.32
CA PRO A 299 -19.47 -1.37 -2.43
C PRO A 299 -19.86 -1.12 -3.88
N ASP A 300 -21.12 -1.40 -4.23
CA ASP A 300 -21.71 -0.84 -5.42
C ASP A 300 -22.03 0.62 -5.17
N ILE A 301 -21.59 1.50 -6.05
CA ILE A 301 -21.99 2.91 -6.01
C ILE A 301 -23.19 3.02 -6.94
N PRO A 302 -24.35 3.50 -6.45
CA PRO A 302 -25.48 3.78 -7.32
C PRO A 302 -25.06 4.75 -8.45
N ALA A 303 -25.50 4.45 -9.66
CA ALA A 303 -25.25 5.29 -10.83
C ALA A 303 -25.87 6.67 -10.68
#